data_1e52f25fdd24cf13a0ac0a812d2e15f5
#
_entry.id   1e52f25fdd24cf13a0ac0a812d2e15f5
#
_cell.length_a   1.000
_cell.length_b   1.000
_cell.length_c   1.000
_cell.angle_alpha   90.00
_cell.angle_beta   90.00
_cell.angle_gamma   90.00
#
_symmetry.space_group_name_H-M   'P 1'
#
loop_
_entity.id
_entity.type
_entity.pdbx_description
1 polymer ?
#
loop_
_entity_poly.entity_id
_entity_poly.type
_entity_poly.pdbx_seq_one_letter_code
_entity_poly.pdbx_strand_id
1 'polypeptide(L)'
;MRTAILSLALAACSSAAVTPEPTIEITSPQRGTISSDSSVTVTGTVTNATSVFVNGTAVTPDSSGAFSLAVDVQPGITVIESSAQNGAANVKDVRAVLAGPTAPTDGSVKAPLGAHASPAALTTIGKSIATSAKALDYTSLAQAMNPVYNNTGCLGAKIDITSIDLSNITVGLTPIANSLTTDVAISNVVVKLHADFKAACIGGSTTITVKSSTAHLKGALGVAVASGKLATSIGTVAVTLDGFDMDVGGVPGAVEDLFNGIVRGKVEDALASMIHDKVPGMANTALAGLVAKPVNVSILDKQAVFGVTPKSATITTDGLTVAVDTTVQVEDGDGSMALAQAAQFNTDLVNQSVGLGLAVSADSVNQLFGGLWAAGAIDKSLPISSVGPLAAILDPQATTIDIKLMLPPTVTTGDDGLELALGDLMVTTHDDAGNEIQSLALSVKTTLKAGPSQTGKLLLTVGDPDVHAQIVAQAASVNRPLTDDTVTGIVTTVWSLVGGMADDALGKLPMPAIAGVQLGAPALKGTAGFLVADMSVQ
;
A
#
# COMPACT_ATOMS: atom_id res chain seq x y z
N MET A 1 25.96 -99.85 11.71
CA MET A 1 25.64 -98.96 12.81
C MET A 1 26.30 -97.64 12.54
N ARG A 2 25.51 -96.63 12.14
CA ARG A 2 25.98 -95.26 11.99
C ARG A 2 25.02 -94.37 12.81
N THR A 3 25.57 -93.86 13.88
CA THR A 3 24.88 -92.98 14.84
C THR A 3 24.86 -91.56 14.24
N ALA A 4 23.65 -91.00 13.96
CA ALA A 4 23.49 -89.62 13.56
C ALA A 4 23.32 -88.76 14.82
N ILE A 5 24.22 -87.79 15.02
CA ILE A 5 24.12 -86.78 16.05
C ILE A 5 23.32 -85.62 15.47
N LEU A 6 22.12 -85.38 16.09
CA LEU A 6 21.21 -84.25 15.74
C LEU A 6 21.61 -83.06 16.63
N SER A 7 22.26 -82.05 16.05
CA SER A 7 22.61 -80.81 16.73
C SER A 7 21.40 -79.84 16.70
N LEU A 8 20.83 -79.60 17.86
CA LEU A 8 19.73 -78.64 18.08
C LEU A 8 20.33 -77.24 18.21
N ALA A 9 20.21 -76.41 17.16
CA ALA A 9 20.57 -75.01 17.22
C ALA A 9 19.43 -74.22 17.92
N LEU A 10 19.66 -73.77 19.17
CA LEU A 10 18.81 -72.79 19.82
C LEU A 10 19.03 -71.43 19.14
N ALA A 11 18.05 -70.98 18.32
CA ALA A 11 17.98 -69.60 17.88
C ALA A 11 17.53 -68.76 19.09
N ALA A 12 18.44 -68.02 19.72
CA ALA A 12 18.12 -66.99 20.69
C ALA A 12 17.49 -65.80 19.89
N CYS A 13 16.16 -65.67 19.94
CA CYS A 13 15.51 -64.45 19.59
C CYS A 13 15.91 -63.39 20.64
N SER A 14 16.89 -62.56 20.34
CA SER A 14 17.11 -61.32 21.06
C SER A 14 15.91 -60.44 20.77
N SER A 15 14.99 -60.30 21.75
CA SER A 15 14.00 -59.20 21.70
C SER A 15 14.79 -57.91 21.67
N ALA A 16 14.77 -57.21 20.55
CA ALA A 16 15.30 -55.86 20.46
C ALA A 16 14.60 -55.06 21.58
N ALA A 17 15.34 -54.53 22.52
CA ALA A 17 14.81 -53.68 23.55
C ALA A 17 14.07 -52.53 22.83
N VAL A 18 12.76 -52.41 23.02
CA VAL A 18 11.99 -51.30 22.50
C VAL A 18 12.54 -50.06 23.17
N THR A 19 13.23 -49.21 22.39
CA THR A 19 13.73 -47.93 22.86
C THR A 19 12.52 -47.09 23.19
N PRO A 20 12.35 -46.58 24.45
CA PRO A 20 11.18 -45.78 24.77
C PRO A 20 11.18 -44.51 23.95
N GLU A 21 10.00 -44.15 23.46
CA GLU A 21 9.80 -42.93 22.68
C GLU A 21 10.17 -41.68 23.49
N PRO A 22 10.92 -40.73 22.95
CA PRO A 22 11.21 -39.49 23.64
C PRO A 22 9.95 -38.62 23.73
N THR A 23 9.88 -37.76 24.72
CA THR A 23 8.88 -36.68 24.80
C THR A 23 9.57 -35.34 24.96
N ILE A 24 8.97 -34.29 24.46
CA ILE A 24 9.40 -32.91 24.67
C ILE A 24 8.17 -32.05 24.86
N GLU A 25 8.22 -31.16 25.84
CA GLU A 25 7.17 -30.18 26.11
C GLU A 25 7.81 -28.83 26.45
N ILE A 26 7.51 -27.81 25.67
CA ILE A 26 7.91 -26.43 25.94
C ILE A 26 6.96 -25.84 26.98
N THR A 27 7.51 -25.33 28.07
CA THR A 27 6.77 -24.65 29.13
C THR A 27 6.79 -23.13 28.99
N SER A 28 7.83 -22.57 28.33
CA SER A 28 7.95 -21.17 27.95
C SER A 28 8.77 -21.08 26.63
N PRO A 29 8.43 -20.20 25.68
CA PRO A 29 7.24 -19.34 25.65
C PRO A 29 5.94 -20.14 25.48
N GLN A 30 4.84 -19.59 26.01
CA GLN A 30 3.52 -20.13 25.70
C GLN A 30 3.09 -19.72 24.30
N ARG A 31 2.15 -20.47 23.69
CA ARG A 31 1.56 -20.09 22.41
C ARG A 31 0.88 -18.73 22.51
N GLY A 32 1.04 -17.91 21.49
CA GLY A 32 0.51 -16.54 21.50
C GLY A 32 1.36 -15.54 22.30
N THR A 33 2.63 -15.86 22.61
CA THR A 33 3.53 -14.93 23.31
C THR A 33 3.94 -13.77 22.42
N ILE A 34 3.73 -12.54 22.94
CA ILE A 34 4.22 -11.29 22.35
C ILE A 34 5.29 -10.71 23.27
N SER A 35 6.45 -10.33 22.74
CA SER A 35 7.59 -9.81 23.50
C SER A 35 8.18 -8.57 22.83
N SER A 36 8.58 -7.59 23.63
CA SER A 36 9.37 -6.45 23.15
C SER A 36 10.88 -6.70 23.17
N ASP A 37 11.31 -7.84 23.75
CA ASP A 37 12.72 -8.18 23.93
C ASP A 37 13.32 -8.73 22.63
N SER A 38 14.63 -8.62 22.50
CA SER A 38 15.41 -9.19 21.38
C SER A 38 15.82 -10.65 21.61
N SER A 39 15.48 -11.23 22.76
CA SER A 39 15.68 -12.64 23.04
C SER A 39 14.56 -13.19 23.92
N VAL A 40 14.26 -14.47 23.78
CA VAL A 40 13.25 -15.20 24.57
C VAL A 40 13.88 -16.42 25.20
N THR A 41 13.64 -16.65 26.48
CA THR A 41 14.11 -17.86 27.15
C THR A 41 13.15 -19.01 26.87
N VAL A 42 13.64 -20.03 26.15
CA VAL A 42 12.93 -21.29 25.93
C VAL A 42 13.21 -22.21 27.09
N THR A 43 12.15 -22.64 27.77
CA THR A 43 12.23 -23.66 28.84
C THR A 43 11.29 -24.80 28.51
N GLY A 44 11.66 -25.99 28.93
CA GLY A 44 10.85 -27.18 28.69
C GLY A 44 11.34 -28.38 29.47
N THR A 45 10.65 -29.49 29.29
CA THR A 45 10.99 -30.79 29.90
C THR A 45 11.05 -31.84 28.80
N VAL A 46 11.95 -32.80 28.99
CA VAL A 46 12.10 -33.98 28.12
C VAL A 46 12.16 -35.24 28.93
N THR A 47 11.65 -36.34 28.37
CA THR A 47 11.85 -37.69 28.92
C THR A 47 12.38 -38.61 27.82
N ASN A 48 13.13 -39.64 28.20
CA ASN A 48 13.68 -40.66 27.30
C ASN A 48 14.50 -40.11 26.13
N ALA A 49 15.04 -38.89 26.22
CA ALA A 49 15.84 -38.30 25.14
C ALA A 49 17.34 -38.56 25.35
N THR A 50 18.05 -38.84 24.25
CA THR A 50 19.52 -38.92 24.21
C THR A 50 20.14 -37.60 23.75
N SER A 51 19.38 -36.79 23.04
CA SER A 51 19.79 -35.44 22.60
C SER A 51 18.58 -34.52 22.49
N VAL A 52 18.80 -33.23 22.80
CA VAL A 52 17.79 -32.16 22.74
C VAL A 52 18.37 -31.00 21.98
N PHE A 53 17.56 -30.41 21.09
CA PHE A 53 17.95 -29.24 20.30
C PHE A 53 16.86 -28.20 20.38
N VAL A 54 17.24 -26.92 20.39
CA VAL A 54 16.37 -25.76 20.22
C VAL A 54 16.93 -24.92 19.07
N ASN A 55 16.17 -24.75 17.99
CA ASN A 55 16.60 -24.12 16.74
C ASN A 55 17.97 -24.65 16.25
N GLY A 56 18.14 -25.99 16.31
CA GLY A 56 19.38 -26.65 15.92
C GLY A 56 20.54 -26.54 16.91
N THR A 57 20.41 -25.75 17.99
CA THR A 57 21.42 -25.64 19.04
C THR A 57 21.21 -26.73 20.07
N ALA A 58 22.26 -27.54 20.32
CA ALA A 58 22.20 -28.62 21.31
C ALA A 58 22.06 -28.04 22.73
N VAL A 59 21.15 -28.63 23.52
CA VAL A 59 20.90 -28.26 24.92
C VAL A 59 21.04 -29.49 25.79
N THR A 60 21.65 -29.32 26.96
CA THR A 60 21.79 -30.41 27.94
C THR A 60 20.72 -30.28 29.01
N PRO A 61 19.74 -31.20 29.08
CA PRO A 61 18.77 -31.23 30.16
C PRO A 61 19.45 -31.54 31.50
N ASP A 62 18.86 -31.08 32.61
CA ASP A 62 19.28 -31.47 33.95
C ASP A 62 18.81 -32.89 34.33
N SER A 63 19.10 -33.32 35.54
CA SER A 63 18.71 -34.65 36.04
C SER A 63 17.21 -34.88 36.13
N SER A 64 16.38 -33.82 36.11
CA SER A 64 14.91 -33.91 36.07
C SER A 64 14.35 -33.89 34.65
N GLY A 65 15.21 -33.73 33.62
CA GLY A 65 14.83 -33.56 32.23
C GLY A 65 14.48 -32.11 31.84
N ALA A 66 14.65 -31.15 32.76
CA ALA A 66 14.39 -29.75 32.47
C ALA A 66 15.55 -29.12 31.69
N PHE A 67 15.22 -28.26 30.74
CA PHE A 67 16.20 -27.50 29.93
C PHE A 67 15.82 -26.05 29.80
N SER A 68 16.82 -25.20 29.47
CA SER A 68 16.65 -23.78 29.22
C SER A 68 17.67 -23.28 28.22
N LEU A 69 17.24 -22.46 27.27
CA LEU A 69 18.09 -21.78 26.28
C LEU A 69 17.52 -20.40 25.94
N ALA A 70 18.36 -19.37 25.95
CA ALA A 70 17.99 -18.08 25.38
C ALA A 70 18.10 -18.16 23.83
N VAL A 71 17.04 -17.74 23.15
CA VAL A 71 16.95 -17.71 21.69
C VAL A 71 16.77 -16.26 21.26
N ASP A 72 17.63 -15.79 20.36
CA ASP A 72 17.51 -14.46 19.77
C ASP A 72 16.27 -14.42 18.85
N VAL A 73 15.50 -13.35 18.97
CA VAL A 73 14.30 -13.11 18.16
C VAL A 73 14.43 -11.79 17.42
N GLN A 74 13.92 -11.76 16.20
CA GLN A 74 13.90 -10.56 15.34
C GLN A 74 12.51 -9.95 15.32
N PRO A 75 12.35 -8.65 14.98
CA PRO A 75 11.03 -8.05 14.80
C PRO A 75 10.18 -8.86 13.80
N GLY A 76 8.98 -9.27 14.25
CA GLY A 76 8.09 -10.17 13.51
C GLY A 76 7.92 -11.50 14.21
N ILE A 77 7.37 -12.48 13.48
CA ILE A 77 7.16 -13.83 14.01
C ILE A 77 8.44 -14.65 13.86
N THR A 78 8.95 -15.10 15.01
CA THR A 78 10.05 -16.06 15.08
C THR A 78 9.49 -17.42 15.47
N VAL A 79 9.77 -18.46 14.65
CA VAL A 79 9.43 -19.85 14.95
C VAL A 79 10.55 -20.44 15.78
N ILE A 80 10.18 -21.12 16.87
CA ILE A 80 11.05 -21.83 17.77
C ILE A 80 10.72 -23.32 17.66
N GLU A 81 11.63 -24.08 17.03
CA GLU A 81 11.53 -25.53 16.94
C GLU A 81 12.42 -26.19 17.98
N SER A 82 11.82 -26.95 18.89
CA SER A 82 12.55 -27.78 19.85
C SER A 82 12.34 -29.24 19.52
N SER A 83 13.41 -30.05 19.57
CA SER A 83 13.34 -31.46 19.25
C SER A 83 14.09 -32.32 20.26
N ALA A 84 13.55 -33.51 20.51
CA ALA A 84 14.17 -34.55 21.35
C ALA A 84 14.30 -35.84 20.55
N GLN A 85 15.47 -36.45 20.62
CA GLN A 85 15.79 -37.67 19.85
C GLN A 85 16.18 -38.81 20.79
N ASN A 86 15.78 -40.04 20.42
CA ASN A 86 16.25 -41.28 21.04
C ASN A 86 16.35 -42.36 19.96
N GLY A 87 17.59 -42.66 19.54
CA GLY A 87 17.83 -43.55 18.41
C GLY A 87 17.25 -42.97 17.11
N ALA A 88 16.31 -43.67 16.48
CA ALA A 88 15.63 -43.23 15.28
C ALA A 88 14.36 -42.40 15.57
N ALA A 89 13.87 -42.41 16.82
CA ALA A 89 12.69 -41.62 17.19
C ALA A 89 13.06 -40.14 17.38
N ASN A 90 12.26 -39.25 16.80
CA ASN A 90 12.40 -37.80 16.92
C ASN A 90 11.02 -37.18 17.15
N VAL A 91 10.88 -36.40 18.20
CA VAL A 91 9.67 -35.64 18.52
C VAL A 91 10.00 -34.15 18.56
N LYS A 92 9.02 -33.31 18.24
CA LYS A 92 9.18 -31.87 18.15
C LYS A 92 8.09 -31.14 18.93
N ASP A 93 8.43 -30.00 19.49
CA ASP A 93 7.49 -28.96 19.93
C ASP A 93 7.83 -27.66 19.20
N VAL A 94 6.86 -27.10 18.46
CA VAL A 94 7.02 -25.90 17.67
C VAL A 94 6.16 -24.79 18.26
N ARG A 95 6.77 -23.67 18.53
CA ARG A 95 6.13 -22.46 19.06
C ARG A 95 6.43 -21.26 18.18
N ALA A 96 5.55 -20.27 18.19
CA ALA A 96 5.83 -18.99 17.59
C ALA A 96 5.82 -17.88 18.63
N VAL A 97 6.67 -16.88 18.44
CA VAL A 97 6.73 -15.67 19.25
C VAL A 97 6.67 -14.48 18.33
N LEU A 98 5.79 -13.52 18.61
CA LEU A 98 5.83 -12.21 18.01
C LEU A 98 6.78 -11.33 18.81
N ALA A 99 7.87 -10.91 18.23
CA ALA A 99 8.86 -10.04 18.86
C ALA A 99 8.90 -8.65 18.18
N GLY A 100 9.38 -7.67 18.94
CA GLY A 100 9.65 -6.33 18.44
C GLY A 100 8.72 -5.23 18.97
N PRO A 101 8.94 -3.98 18.55
CA PRO A 101 8.13 -2.86 18.99
C PRO A 101 6.71 -2.97 18.43
N THR A 102 5.73 -2.59 19.25
CA THR A 102 4.31 -2.61 18.89
C THR A 102 3.68 -1.23 19.05
N ALA A 103 2.62 -0.97 18.28
CA ALA A 103 1.79 0.23 18.37
C ALA A 103 0.30 -0.16 18.36
N PRO A 104 -0.58 0.70 18.93
CA PRO A 104 -2.02 0.47 18.88
C PRO A 104 -2.53 0.34 17.45
N THR A 105 -3.46 -0.60 17.21
CA THR A 105 -4.05 -0.86 15.89
C THR A 105 -4.91 0.29 15.38
N ASP A 106 -5.52 1.09 16.28
CA ASP A 106 -6.31 2.28 15.98
C ASP A 106 -5.47 3.58 15.93
N GLY A 107 -4.16 3.48 16.16
CA GLY A 107 -3.22 4.59 16.11
C GLY A 107 -2.96 5.13 14.70
N SER A 108 -2.31 6.30 14.64
CA SER A 108 -1.83 6.87 13.37
C SER A 108 -0.43 6.35 13.06
N VAL A 109 -0.23 5.77 11.88
CA VAL A 109 1.09 5.44 11.34
C VAL A 109 1.63 6.66 10.60
N LYS A 110 2.89 7.04 10.91
CA LYS A 110 3.51 8.26 10.37
C LYS A 110 4.26 7.98 9.07
N ALA A 111 3.84 8.67 8.00
CA ALA A 111 4.41 8.54 6.67
C ALA A 111 4.58 7.08 6.18
N PRO A 112 3.58 6.19 6.37
CA PRO A 112 3.69 4.81 5.91
C PRO A 112 3.45 4.68 4.41
N LEU A 113 2.88 5.70 3.77
CA LEU A 113 2.70 5.76 2.33
C LEU A 113 3.49 6.92 1.75
N GLY A 114 4.08 6.68 0.58
CA GLY A 114 4.75 7.72 -0.19
C GLY A 114 4.57 7.53 -1.68
N ALA A 115 4.48 8.64 -2.40
CA ALA A 115 4.44 8.68 -3.85
C ALA A 115 5.45 9.70 -4.37
N HIS A 116 6.19 9.33 -5.41
CA HIS A 116 7.10 10.21 -6.12
C HIS A 116 6.73 10.26 -7.60
N ALA A 117 6.43 11.43 -8.11
CA ALA A 117 6.18 11.68 -9.53
C ALA A 117 7.44 12.30 -10.16
N SER A 118 8.12 11.55 -11.02
CA SER A 118 9.30 12.02 -11.77
C SER A 118 8.93 13.12 -12.79
N PRO A 119 9.90 13.79 -13.42
CA PRO A 119 9.63 14.74 -14.51
C PRO A 119 8.79 14.15 -15.66
N ALA A 120 8.96 12.85 -15.97
CA ALA A 120 8.16 12.15 -16.97
C ALA A 120 6.69 12.00 -16.53
N ALA A 121 6.45 11.63 -15.27
CA ALA A 121 5.10 11.59 -14.71
C ALA A 121 4.44 12.98 -14.69
N LEU A 122 5.19 14.01 -14.29
CA LEU A 122 4.71 15.40 -14.30
C LEU A 122 4.34 15.88 -15.69
N THR A 123 5.08 15.46 -16.72
CA THR A 123 4.73 15.73 -18.14
C THR A 123 3.37 15.09 -18.48
N THR A 124 3.11 13.88 -18.05
CA THR A 124 1.82 13.19 -18.29
C THR A 124 0.69 13.83 -17.49
N ILE A 125 0.95 14.26 -16.26
CA ILE A 125 0.01 15.05 -15.46
C ILE A 125 -0.33 16.37 -16.16
N GLY A 126 0.68 17.05 -16.75
CA GLY A 126 0.48 18.26 -17.55
C GLY A 126 -0.48 18.04 -18.73
N LYS A 127 -0.38 16.90 -19.42
CA LYS A 127 -1.33 16.53 -20.50
C LYS A 127 -2.76 16.37 -19.97
N SER A 128 -2.94 15.79 -18.78
CA SER A 128 -4.25 15.65 -18.13
C SER A 128 -4.84 17.03 -17.77
N ILE A 129 -4.02 17.94 -17.25
CA ILE A 129 -4.41 19.34 -17.00
C ILE A 129 -4.81 20.03 -18.30
N ALA A 130 -4.05 19.88 -19.38
CA ALA A 130 -4.36 20.44 -20.68
C ALA A 130 -5.70 19.94 -21.25
N THR A 131 -6.01 18.65 -21.03
CA THR A 131 -7.31 18.07 -21.42
C THR A 131 -8.46 18.70 -20.64
N SER A 132 -8.29 18.91 -19.35
CA SER A 132 -9.27 19.59 -18.50
C SER A 132 -9.43 21.07 -18.89
N ALA A 133 -8.31 21.73 -19.24
CA ALA A 133 -8.32 23.12 -19.70
C ALA A 133 -9.10 23.29 -21.02
N LYS A 134 -8.97 22.36 -21.96
CA LYS A 134 -9.72 22.42 -23.24
C LYS A 134 -11.23 22.37 -23.06
N ALA A 135 -11.74 21.85 -21.95
CA ALA A 135 -13.17 21.76 -21.68
C ALA A 135 -13.78 23.05 -21.07
N LEU A 136 -12.97 24.07 -20.79
CA LEU A 136 -13.45 25.32 -20.20
C LEU A 136 -14.11 26.24 -21.24
N ASP A 137 -15.15 26.96 -20.82
CA ASP A 137 -15.75 28.06 -21.59
C ASP A 137 -14.98 29.36 -21.31
N TYR A 138 -13.94 29.60 -22.12
CA TYR A 138 -13.09 30.80 -21.99
C TYR A 138 -13.82 32.10 -22.27
N THR A 139 -14.84 32.07 -23.13
CA THR A 139 -15.66 33.26 -23.43
C THR A 139 -16.42 33.72 -22.22
N SER A 140 -17.14 32.82 -21.55
CA SER A 140 -17.86 33.16 -20.31
C SER A 140 -16.92 33.60 -19.19
N LEU A 141 -15.76 32.97 -19.05
CA LEU A 141 -14.74 33.36 -18.07
C LEU A 141 -14.21 34.77 -18.31
N ALA A 142 -13.93 35.13 -19.58
CA ALA A 142 -13.42 36.44 -19.94
C ALA A 142 -14.50 37.52 -19.79
N GLN A 143 -15.74 37.24 -20.16
CA GLN A 143 -16.85 38.16 -20.00
C GLN A 143 -17.13 38.50 -18.53
N ALA A 144 -16.86 37.59 -17.61
CA ALA A 144 -16.97 37.83 -16.16
C ALA A 144 -15.96 38.88 -15.63
N MET A 145 -14.89 39.18 -16.40
CA MET A 145 -13.89 40.18 -16.04
C MET A 145 -14.18 41.56 -16.64
N ASN A 146 -15.25 41.71 -17.46
CA ASN A 146 -15.62 42.97 -18.08
C ASN A 146 -16.08 44.03 -17.07
N PRO A 147 -15.79 45.34 -17.32
CA PRO A 147 -14.92 45.85 -18.37
C PRO A 147 -13.43 45.62 -18.07
N VAL A 148 -12.65 45.13 -19.05
CA VAL A 148 -11.19 44.93 -18.89
C VAL A 148 -10.39 46.21 -18.88
N TYR A 149 -11.01 47.27 -19.39
CA TYR A 149 -10.52 48.65 -19.32
C TYR A 149 -11.70 49.63 -19.20
N ASN A 150 -11.60 50.64 -18.33
CA ASN A 150 -12.62 51.67 -18.21
C ASN A 150 -11.97 53.00 -17.83
N ASN A 151 -11.90 53.90 -18.84
CA ASN A 151 -11.50 55.28 -18.67
C ASN A 151 -12.52 56.19 -19.42
N THR A 152 -13.30 56.98 -18.70
CA THR A 152 -14.41 57.76 -19.25
C THR A 152 -14.07 59.18 -19.63
N GLY A 153 -12.78 59.58 -19.66
CA GLY A 153 -12.31 60.89 -20.05
C GLY A 153 -12.59 61.22 -21.53
N CYS A 154 -12.33 62.49 -21.96
CA CYS A 154 -12.49 62.94 -23.37
C CYS A 154 -11.49 62.29 -24.37
N LEU A 155 -10.50 61.62 -23.87
CA LEU A 155 -9.59 60.68 -24.60
C LEU A 155 -9.60 59.37 -23.81
N GLY A 156 -10.72 58.66 -23.77
CA GLY A 156 -10.90 57.47 -23.00
C GLY A 156 -11.61 56.36 -23.75
N ALA A 157 -11.59 55.17 -23.18
CA ALA A 157 -12.34 54.04 -23.70
C ALA A 157 -12.86 53.14 -22.59
N LYS A 158 -13.98 52.46 -22.85
CA LYS A 158 -14.42 51.27 -22.13
C LYS A 158 -14.27 50.08 -23.05
N ILE A 159 -13.58 49.05 -22.60
CA ILE A 159 -13.28 47.83 -23.40
C ILE A 159 -13.85 46.64 -22.70
N ASP A 160 -14.68 45.88 -23.41
CA ASP A 160 -15.30 44.64 -22.98
C ASP A 160 -14.87 43.49 -23.90
N ILE A 161 -14.49 42.35 -23.35
CA ILE A 161 -14.24 41.12 -24.13
C ILE A 161 -15.58 40.52 -24.54
N THR A 162 -15.77 40.25 -25.81
CA THR A 162 -16.99 39.64 -26.36
C THR A 162 -16.84 38.16 -26.62
N SER A 163 -15.64 37.72 -27.06
CA SER A 163 -15.33 36.29 -27.20
C SER A 163 -13.84 36.03 -27.09
N ILE A 164 -13.48 34.84 -26.63
CA ILE A 164 -12.15 34.27 -26.71
C ILE A 164 -12.25 32.90 -27.37
N ASP A 165 -11.46 32.70 -28.42
CA ASP A 165 -11.29 31.40 -29.07
C ASP A 165 -9.83 30.95 -28.90
N LEU A 166 -9.66 29.78 -28.26
CA LEU A 166 -8.38 29.17 -27.93
C LEU A 166 -8.34 27.77 -28.51
N SER A 167 -7.31 27.48 -29.30
CA SER A 167 -7.09 26.14 -29.83
C SER A 167 -5.77 25.56 -29.30
N ASN A 168 -5.66 24.22 -29.23
CA ASN A 168 -4.44 23.50 -28.89
C ASN A 168 -3.71 24.02 -27.64
N ILE A 169 -4.31 23.76 -26.47
CA ILE A 169 -3.70 24.05 -25.16
C ILE A 169 -2.76 22.92 -24.82
N THR A 170 -1.51 23.24 -24.45
CA THR A 170 -0.54 22.34 -23.84
C THR A 170 -0.10 22.87 -22.49
N VAL A 171 0.20 21.98 -21.55
CA VAL A 171 0.68 22.34 -20.22
C VAL A 171 1.94 21.54 -19.92
N GLY A 172 3.05 22.24 -19.78
CA GLY A 172 4.32 21.69 -19.31
C GLY A 172 4.46 21.92 -17.80
N LEU A 173 4.87 20.89 -17.07
CA LEU A 173 5.23 20.97 -15.66
C LEU A 173 6.67 20.52 -15.52
N THR A 174 7.58 21.46 -15.24
CA THR A 174 9.00 21.17 -15.04
C THR A 174 9.37 21.39 -13.57
N PRO A 175 9.83 20.36 -12.86
CA PRO A 175 10.20 20.50 -11.46
C PRO A 175 11.50 21.30 -11.32
N ILE A 176 11.48 22.24 -10.38
CA ILE A 176 12.64 22.99 -9.90
C ILE A 176 12.60 22.99 -8.37
N ALA A 177 13.62 23.49 -7.72
CA ALA A 177 13.62 23.55 -6.24
C ALA A 177 12.39 24.32 -5.71
N ASN A 178 11.56 23.63 -4.91
CA ASN A 178 10.36 24.12 -4.22
C ASN A 178 9.16 24.51 -5.11
N SER A 179 9.20 24.33 -6.42
CA SER A 179 8.06 24.61 -7.29
C SER A 179 8.12 23.84 -8.61
N LEU A 180 6.97 23.81 -9.31
CA LEU A 180 6.89 23.35 -10.68
C LEU A 180 6.81 24.57 -11.60
N THR A 181 7.78 24.76 -12.49
CA THR A 181 7.61 25.73 -13.58
C THR A 181 6.48 25.26 -14.47
N THR A 182 5.41 26.05 -14.54
CA THR A 182 4.27 25.79 -15.41
C THR A 182 4.44 26.62 -16.67
N ASP A 183 4.42 25.98 -17.85
CA ASP A 183 4.40 26.63 -19.16
C ASP A 183 3.13 26.18 -19.90
N VAL A 184 2.15 27.08 -19.98
CA VAL A 184 0.93 26.85 -20.76
C VAL A 184 1.12 27.52 -22.11
N ALA A 185 1.15 26.71 -23.17
CA ALA A 185 1.21 27.23 -24.53
C ALA A 185 -0.15 27.03 -25.23
N ILE A 186 -0.68 28.13 -25.78
CA ILE A 186 -1.98 28.16 -26.43
C ILE A 186 -1.77 28.65 -27.86
N SER A 187 -2.07 27.83 -28.85
CA SER A 187 -1.94 28.18 -30.25
C SER A 187 -3.21 28.83 -30.81
N ASN A 188 -3.04 29.72 -31.77
CA ASN A 188 -4.11 30.40 -32.52
C ASN A 188 -5.12 31.10 -31.58
N VAL A 189 -4.63 31.96 -30.71
CA VAL A 189 -5.46 32.80 -29.84
C VAL A 189 -6.17 33.86 -30.66
N VAL A 190 -7.50 33.92 -30.55
CA VAL A 190 -8.32 35.00 -31.13
C VAL A 190 -9.20 35.60 -30.05
N VAL A 191 -9.03 36.89 -29.77
CA VAL A 191 -9.85 37.63 -28.79
C VAL A 191 -10.60 38.73 -29.54
N LYS A 192 -11.93 38.74 -29.41
CA LYS A 192 -12.77 39.84 -29.90
C LYS A 192 -13.19 40.70 -28.73
N LEU A 193 -13.05 42.01 -28.93
CA LEU A 193 -13.38 43.03 -27.94
C LEU A 193 -14.36 44.04 -28.57
N HIS A 194 -15.21 44.59 -27.74
CA HIS A 194 -16.00 45.76 -28.05
C HIS A 194 -15.44 46.97 -27.29
N ALA A 195 -15.21 48.07 -27.96
CA ALA A 195 -14.67 49.26 -27.36
C ALA A 195 -15.62 50.47 -27.63
N ASP A 196 -16.14 51.05 -26.57
CA ASP A 196 -16.75 52.38 -26.57
C ASP A 196 -15.65 53.40 -26.30
N PHE A 197 -15.46 54.37 -27.16
CA PHE A 197 -14.38 55.35 -27.01
C PHE A 197 -14.85 56.78 -27.16
N LYS A 198 -14.07 57.70 -26.61
CA LYS A 198 -14.21 59.15 -26.84
C LYS A 198 -12.89 59.69 -27.38
N ALA A 199 -12.96 60.35 -28.53
CA ALA A 199 -11.85 61.08 -29.12
C ALA A 199 -12.22 62.55 -29.18
N ALA A 200 -11.50 63.44 -28.47
CA ALA A 200 -11.82 64.83 -28.27
C ALA A 200 -13.29 65.09 -27.82
N CYS A 201 -13.79 64.28 -26.87
CA CYS A 201 -15.15 64.26 -26.37
C CYS A 201 -16.24 63.78 -27.34
N ILE A 202 -15.92 63.36 -28.54
CA ILE A 202 -16.84 62.74 -29.51
C ILE A 202 -16.85 61.24 -29.29
N GLY A 203 -18.00 60.65 -28.97
CA GLY A 203 -18.18 59.23 -28.72
C GLY A 203 -18.27 58.42 -30.00
N GLY A 204 -17.77 57.21 -29.98
CA GLY A 204 -17.88 56.18 -31.01
C GLY A 204 -17.74 54.79 -30.40
N SER A 205 -18.01 53.75 -31.19
CA SER A 205 -17.74 52.36 -30.81
C SER A 205 -17.09 51.61 -31.95
N THR A 206 -16.33 50.58 -31.60
CA THR A 206 -15.65 49.73 -32.58
C THR A 206 -15.50 48.29 -32.06
N THR A 207 -15.25 47.37 -32.96
CA THR A 207 -14.83 46.01 -32.63
C THR A 207 -13.33 45.88 -32.88
N ILE A 208 -12.63 45.32 -31.93
CA ILE A 208 -11.20 45.03 -32.01
C ILE A 208 -11.04 43.52 -32.07
N THR A 209 -10.25 43.03 -33.02
CA THR A 209 -9.87 41.63 -33.11
C THR A 209 -8.38 41.49 -32.87
N VAL A 210 -8.04 40.80 -31.79
CA VAL A 210 -6.64 40.46 -31.44
C VAL A 210 -6.37 39.01 -31.85
N LYS A 211 -5.26 38.80 -32.53
CA LYS A 211 -4.76 37.48 -32.88
C LYS A 211 -3.36 37.29 -32.31
N SER A 212 -3.04 36.07 -31.92
CA SER A 212 -1.67 35.66 -31.58
C SER A 212 -1.45 34.23 -32.08
N SER A 213 -0.31 34.01 -32.72
CA SER A 213 0.06 32.66 -33.18
C SER A 213 0.24 31.70 -32.02
N THR A 214 0.84 32.17 -30.93
CA THR A 214 0.98 31.42 -29.69
C THR A 214 1.00 32.38 -28.50
N ALA A 215 0.24 32.05 -27.45
CA ALA A 215 0.36 32.68 -26.14
C ALA A 215 1.12 31.72 -25.22
N HIS A 216 2.22 32.19 -24.64
CA HIS A 216 2.94 31.49 -23.57
C HIS A 216 2.63 32.13 -22.23
N LEU A 217 2.19 31.30 -21.29
CA LEU A 217 1.85 31.72 -19.91
C LEU A 217 2.71 30.92 -18.94
N LYS A 218 3.67 31.60 -18.32
CA LYS A 218 4.64 30.98 -17.41
C LYS A 218 4.42 31.42 -15.98
N GLY A 219 4.40 30.46 -15.05
CA GLY A 219 4.27 30.71 -13.63
C GLY A 219 4.93 29.62 -12.80
N ALA A 220 5.17 29.90 -11.54
CA ALA A 220 5.65 28.91 -10.57
C ALA A 220 4.46 28.33 -9.81
N LEU A 221 4.17 27.05 -10.01
CA LEU A 221 3.13 26.31 -9.31
C LEU A 221 3.74 25.70 -8.05
N GLY A 222 3.30 26.15 -6.88
CA GLY A 222 3.60 25.55 -5.59
C GLY A 222 2.64 24.41 -5.28
N VAL A 223 3.15 23.36 -4.64
CA VAL A 223 2.35 22.28 -4.07
C VAL A 223 2.71 22.17 -2.60
N ALA A 224 1.72 22.23 -1.73
CA ALA A 224 1.90 22.18 -0.28
C ALA A 224 0.80 21.34 0.37
N VAL A 225 0.98 21.01 1.64
CA VAL A 225 -0.08 20.46 2.47
C VAL A 225 -0.70 21.57 3.30
N ALA A 226 -2.01 21.78 3.13
CA ALA A 226 -2.78 22.75 3.90
C ALA A 226 -4.07 22.09 4.42
N SER A 227 -4.32 22.20 5.72
CA SER A 227 -5.50 21.62 6.38
C SER A 227 -5.71 20.13 6.04
N GLY A 228 -4.62 19.35 6.03
CA GLY A 228 -4.67 17.90 5.75
C GLY A 228 -5.02 17.53 4.30
N LYS A 229 -4.83 18.45 3.36
CA LYS A 229 -5.04 18.20 1.91
C LYS A 229 -3.89 18.76 1.10
N LEU A 230 -3.68 18.21 -0.09
CA LEU A 230 -2.83 18.87 -1.08
C LEU A 230 -3.51 20.16 -1.54
N ALA A 231 -2.74 21.22 -1.54
CA ALA A 231 -3.14 22.54 -2.01
C ALA A 231 -2.11 23.04 -3.02
N THR A 232 -2.58 23.52 -4.16
CA THR A 232 -1.73 24.13 -5.17
C THR A 232 -2.00 25.63 -5.24
N SER A 233 -0.96 26.37 -5.49
CA SER A 233 -1.02 27.81 -5.72
C SER A 233 -0.10 28.18 -6.87
N ILE A 234 -0.45 29.19 -7.66
CA ILE A 234 0.42 29.71 -8.70
C ILE A 234 0.81 31.14 -8.35
N GLY A 235 2.08 31.46 -8.54
CA GLY A 235 2.57 32.81 -8.36
C GLY A 235 2.19 33.72 -9.53
N THR A 236 2.92 34.82 -9.71
CA THR A 236 2.73 35.72 -10.83
C THR A 236 2.87 34.97 -12.15
N VAL A 237 1.90 35.12 -13.03
CA VAL A 237 1.89 34.53 -14.36
C VAL A 237 2.39 35.56 -15.36
N ALA A 238 3.51 35.28 -16.01
CA ALA A 238 4.02 36.08 -17.12
C ALA A 238 3.39 35.59 -18.43
N VAL A 239 2.82 36.52 -19.21
CA VAL A 239 2.22 36.23 -20.51
C VAL A 239 3.06 36.84 -21.63
N THR A 240 3.27 36.08 -22.69
CA THR A 240 3.92 36.53 -23.93
C THR A 240 3.02 36.14 -25.09
N LEU A 241 2.68 37.10 -25.95
CA LEU A 241 1.89 36.90 -27.15
C LEU A 241 2.81 36.95 -28.36
N ASP A 242 3.09 35.80 -28.96
CA ASP A 242 3.91 35.71 -30.17
C ASP A 242 3.05 35.95 -31.41
N GLY A 243 3.59 36.67 -32.40
CA GLY A 243 2.84 37.03 -33.58
C GLY A 243 1.57 37.83 -33.28
N PHE A 244 1.66 38.73 -32.25
CA PHE A 244 0.56 39.61 -31.89
C PHE A 244 0.17 40.51 -33.08
N ASP A 245 -1.11 40.45 -33.45
CA ASP A 245 -1.73 41.25 -34.51
C ASP A 245 -3.05 41.78 -33.97
N MET A 246 -3.35 43.04 -34.27
CA MET A 246 -4.57 43.71 -33.82
C MET A 246 -5.22 44.44 -35.00
N ASP A 247 -6.45 44.08 -35.29
CA ASP A 247 -7.29 44.73 -36.27
C ASP A 247 -8.38 45.56 -35.55
N VAL A 248 -8.40 46.86 -35.82
CA VAL A 248 -9.38 47.78 -35.24
C VAL A 248 -10.25 48.32 -36.37
N GLY A 249 -11.51 47.91 -36.39
CA GLY A 249 -12.42 48.23 -37.49
C GLY A 249 -12.77 49.73 -37.57
N GLY A 250 -12.44 50.38 -38.68
CA GLY A 250 -13.03 51.65 -39.14
C GLY A 250 -12.84 52.89 -38.25
N VAL A 251 -11.71 52.97 -37.52
CA VAL A 251 -11.43 54.12 -36.63
C VAL A 251 -10.33 55.02 -37.21
N PRO A 252 -10.29 56.33 -36.90
CA PRO A 252 -9.17 57.21 -37.24
C PRO A 252 -7.86 56.73 -36.58
N GLY A 253 -6.70 56.89 -37.27
CA GLY A 253 -5.39 56.39 -36.81
C GLY A 253 -5.01 56.84 -35.40
N ALA A 254 -5.37 58.05 -34.98
CA ALA A 254 -5.15 58.51 -33.58
C ALA A 254 -5.90 57.69 -32.52
N VAL A 255 -6.99 57.03 -32.88
CA VAL A 255 -7.74 56.12 -32.00
C VAL A 255 -7.13 54.73 -32.02
N GLU A 256 -6.64 54.30 -33.18
CA GLU A 256 -5.89 53.04 -33.31
C GLU A 256 -4.62 53.05 -32.43
N ASP A 257 -3.85 54.14 -32.42
CA ASP A 257 -2.68 54.32 -31.57
C ASP A 257 -3.02 54.26 -30.08
N LEU A 258 -4.17 54.77 -29.66
CA LEU A 258 -4.67 54.68 -28.29
C LEU A 258 -4.92 53.20 -27.89
N PHE A 259 -5.49 52.41 -28.79
CA PHE A 259 -5.77 51.00 -28.53
C PHE A 259 -4.50 50.14 -28.55
N ASN A 260 -3.52 50.43 -29.43
CA ASN A 260 -2.26 49.70 -29.51
C ASN A 260 -1.51 49.64 -28.15
N GLY A 261 -1.51 50.74 -27.38
CA GLY A 261 -0.85 50.80 -26.09
C GLY A 261 -1.61 50.09 -24.96
N ILE A 262 -2.93 49.87 -25.10
CA ILE A 262 -3.79 49.39 -24.00
C ILE A 262 -4.19 47.92 -24.21
N VAL A 263 -4.63 47.55 -25.40
CA VAL A 263 -5.31 46.28 -25.68
C VAL A 263 -4.40 45.08 -25.43
N ARG A 264 -3.14 45.15 -25.88
CA ARG A 264 -2.18 44.05 -25.65
C ARG A 264 -2.04 43.71 -24.19
N GLY A 265 -1.77 44.72 -23.34
CA GLY A 265 -1.61 44.50 -21.89
C GLY A 265 -2.90 43.99 -21.25
N LYS A 266 -4.07 44.44 -21.70
CA LYS A 266 -5.37 43.97 -21.15
C LYS A 266 -5.71 42.54 -21.56
N VAL A 267 -5.32 42.11 -22.75
CA VAL A 267 -5.43 40.70 -23.17
C VAL A 267 -4.44 39.81 -22.36
N GLU A 268 -3.19 40.29 -22.19
CA GLU A 268 -2.21 39.60 -21.35
C GLU A 268 -2.69 39.47 -19.90
N ASP A 269 -3.21 40.56 -19.28
CA ASP A 269 -3.78 40.57 -17.93
C ASP A 269 -4.96 39.58 -17.79
N ALA A 270 -5.87 39.56 -18.79
CA ALA A 270 -7.03 38.68 -18.78
C ALA A 270 -6.62 37.20 -18.87
N LEU A 271 -5.68 36.86 -19.74
CA LEU A 271 -5.15 35.50 -19.86
C LEU A 271 -4.40 35.09 -18.58
N ALA A 272 -3.59 36.00 -17.99
CA ALA A 272 -2.88 35.75 -16.74
C ALA A 272 -3.86 35.44 -15.61
N SER A 273 -4.93 36.25 -15.47
CA SER A 273 -5.96 36.04 -14.44
C SER A 273 -6.68 34.69 -14.61
N MET A 274 -7.06 34.34 -15.84
CA MET A 274 -7.71 33.03 -16.09
C MET A 274 -6.82 31.85 -15.69
N ILE A 275 -5.53 31.90 -15.99
CA ILE A 275 -4.59 30.87 -15.59
C ILE A 275 -4.39 30.86 -14.07
N HIS A 276 -4.21 32.03 -13.46
CA HIS A 276 -4.07 32.16 -12.02
C HIS A 276 -5.25 31.54 -11.26
N ASP A 277 -6.46 31.75 -11.75
CA ASP A 277 -7.68 31.29 -11.06
C ASP A 277 -8.04 29.83 -11.33
N LYS A 278 -7.68 29.30 -12.51
CA LYS A 278 -8.14 27.96 -12.95
C LYS A 278 -7.07 26.87 -12.83
N VAL A 279 -5.80 27.19 -13.14
CA VAL A 279 -4.74 26.17 -13.16
C VAL A 279 -4.53 25.52 -11.78
N PRO A 280 -4.52 26.24 -10.64
CA PRO A 280 -4.38 25.59 -9.34
C PRO A 280 -5.44 24.51 -9.08
N GLY A 281 -6.71 24.81 -9.38
CA GLY A 281 -7.80 23.84 -9.20
C GLY A 281 -7.67 22.60 -10.07
N MET A 282 -7.27 22.77 -11.34
CA MET A 282 -7.00 21.64 -12.26
C MET A 282 -5.79 20.85 -11.83
N ALA A 283 -4.71 21.51 -11.43
CA ALA A 283 -3.50 20.86 -10.91
C ALA A 283 -3.81 20.09 -9.61
N ASN A 284 -4.59 20.67 -8.71
CA ASN A 284 -5.03 19.98 -7.49
C ASN A 284 -5.79 18.69 -7.81
N THR A 285 -6.70 18.75 -8.79
CA THR A 285 -7.46 17.57 -9.22
C THR A 285 -6.55 16.51 -9.83
N ALA A 286 -5.61 16.91 -10.67
CA ALA A 286 -4.67 16.00 -11.33
C ALA A 286 -3.67 15.36 -10.34
N LEU A 287 -3.21 16.13 -9.35
CA LEU A 287 -2.26 15.67 -8.32
C LEU A 287 -2.93 14.94 -7.16
N ALA A 288 -4.25 15.07 -6.98
CA ALA A 288 -4.99 14.42 -5.88
C ALA A 288 -4.82 12.89 -5.88
N GLY A 289 -4.53 12.29 -7.03
CA GLY A 289 -4.27 10.86 -7.15
C GLY A 289 -2.94 10.40 -6.56
N LEU A 290 -1.98 11.29 -6.30
CA LEU A 290 -0.76 10.97 -5.56
C LEU A 290 -1.04 10.67 -4.09
N VAL A 291 -2.21 11.07 -3.59
CA VAL A 291 -2.70 10.78 -2.25
C VAL A 291 -3.81 9.74 -2.37
N ALA A 292 -3.66 8.61 -1.70
CA ALA A 292 -4.74 7.64 -1.60
C ALA A 292 -5.97 8.31 -0.96
N LYS A 293 -7.17 7.88 -1.34
CA LYS A 293 -8.41 8.41 -0.76
C LYS A 293 -8.78 7.62 0.49
N PRO A 294 -9.31 8.27 1.54
CA PRO A 294 -9.95 7.55 2.62
C PRO A 294 -11.03 6.61 2.07
N VAL A 295 -11.08 5.40 2.57
CA VAL A 295 -12.06 4.41 2.11
C VAL A 295 -12.64 3.64 3.29
N ASN A 296 -13.93 3.27 3.18
CA ASN A 296 -14.58 2.34 4.08
C ASN A 296 -14.87 1.07 3.26
N VAL A 297 -14.35 -0.05 3.71
CA VAL A 297 -14.47 -1.33 3.00
C VAL A 297 -14.82 -2.44 3.98
N SER A 298 -15.53 -3.47 3.51
CA SER A 298 -15.72 -4.69 4.26
C SER A 298 -14.58 -5.66 3.94
N ILE A 299 -13.92 -6.17 4.99
CA ILE A 299 -12.83 -7.14 4.92
C ILE A 299 -13.15 -8.25 5.90
N LEU A 300 -13.27 -9.50 5.44
CA LEU A 300 -13.56 -10.66 6.28
C LEU A 300 -14.78 -10.46 7.21
N ASP A 301 -15.85 -9.87 6.66
CA ASP A 301 -17.10 -9.57 7.37
C ASP A 301 -16.99 -8.45 8.45
N LYS A 302 -15.87 -7.75 8.54
CA LYS A 302 -15.66 -6.56 9.38
C LYS A 302 -15.57 -5.30 8.55
N GLN A 303 -16.06 -4.18 9.09
CA GLN A 303 -15.86 -2.88 8.47
C GLN A 303 -14.46 -2.35 8.81
N ALA A 304 -13.70 -1.97 7.80
CA ALA A 304 -12.42 -1.32 7.96
C ALA A 304 -12.47 0.12 7.39
N VAL A 305 -12.05 1.09 8.18
CA VAL A 305 -11.98 2.50 7.82
C VAL A 305 -10.52 2.91 7.67
N PHE A 306 -10.11 3.21 6.44
CA PHE A 306 -8.78 3.75 6.15
C PHE A 306 -8.84 5.27 6.11
N GLY A 307 -8.19 5.91 7.07
CA GLY A 307 -7.92 7.35 7.05
C GLY A 307 -6.60 7.63 6.36
N VAL A 308 -6.58 8.67 5.53
CA VAL A 308 -5.39 9.08 4.76
C VAL A 308 -5.24 10.59 4.88
N THR A 309 -4.09 11.05 5.38
CA THR A 309 -3.83 12.47 5.58
C THR A 309 -2.46 12.84 5.00
N PRO A 310 -2.37 13.69 3.97
CA PRO A 310 -1.11 14.21 3.49
C PRO A 310 -0.29 14.83 4.62
N LYS A 311 0.96 14.44 4.75
CA LYS A 311 1.92 14.95 5.73
C LYS A 311 2.82 16.02 5.14
N SER A 312 3.36 15.74 3.97
CA SER A 312 4.28 16.65 3.27
C SER A 312 4.16 16.51 1.75
N ALA A 313 4.45 17.61 1.07
CA ALA A 313 4.68 17.64 -0.38
C ALA A 313 5.99 18.38 -0.61
N THR A 314 6.93 17.76 -1.30
CA THR A 314 8.27 18.31 -1.55
C THR A 314 8.58 18.26 -3.02
N ILE A 315 9.05 19.37 -3.59
CA ILE A 315 9.45 19.46 -4.99
C ILE A 315 10.96 19.68 -5.05
N THR A 316 11.63 18.82 -5.78
CA THR A 316 13.05 18.93 -6.13
C THR A 316 13.19 18.94 -7.66
N THR A 317 14.40 19.02 -8.18
CA THR A 317 14.65 18.87 -9.63
C THR A 317 14.28 17.50 -10.16
N ASP A 318 14.21 16.49 -9.29
CA ASP A 318 13.92 15.09 -9.63
C ASP A 318 12.42 14.79 -9.67
N GLY A 319 11.58 15.70 -9.15
CA GLY A 319 10.13 15.54 -9.20
C GLY A 319 9.37 16.08 -8.00
N LEU A 320 8.13 15.60 -7.85
CA LEU A 320 7.23 15.88 -6.74
C LEU A 320 7.07 14.63 -5.88
N THR A 321 7.37 14.77 -4.59
CA THR A 321 7.19 13.71 -3.60
C THR A 321 6.09 14.09 -2.62
N VAL A 322 5.20 13.14 -2.33
CA VAL A 322 4.14 13.28 -1.33
C VAL A 322 4.28 12.15 -0.31
N ALA A 323 4.34 12.49 0.97
CA ALA A 323 4.25 11.55 2.07
C ALA A 323 2.90 11.69 2.78
N VAL A 324 2.37 10.57 3.28
CA VAL A 324 1.00 10.46 3.78
C VAL A 324 1.00 9.72 5.11
N ASP A 325 0.33 10.26 6.13
CA ASP A 325 0.00 9.56 7.37
C ASP A 325 -1.28 8.74 7.15
N THR A 326 -1.37 7.56 7.76
CA THR A 326 -2.57 6.72 7.68
C THR A 326 -3.10 6.34 9.06
N THR A 327 -4.38 6.04 9.11
CA THR A 327 -5.04 5.33 10.22
C THR A 327 -5.83 4.16 9.64
N VAL A 328 -5.86 3.05 10.36
CA VAL A 328 -6.70 1.91 10.03
C VAL A 328 -7.53 1.59 11.27
N GLN A 329 -8.84 1.62 11.14
CA GLN A 329 -9.78 1.24 12.20
C GLN A 329 -10.61 0.07 11.70
N VAL A 330 -10.56 -1.03 12.43
CA VAL A 330 -11.36 -2.24 12.14
C VAL A 330 -12.44 -2.33 13.19
N GLU A 331 -13.67 -2.57 12.77
CA GLU A 331 -14.82 -2.80 13.65
C GLU A 331 -14.53 -3.93 14.64
N ASP A 332 -14.72 -3.70 15.93
CA ASP A 332 -14.39 -4.59 17.05
C ASP A 332 -12.87 -4.89 17.21
N GLY A 333 -12.00 -4.17 16.50
CA GLY A 333 -10.55 -4.38 16.53
C GLY A 333 -9.78 -3.42 17.47
N ASP A 334 -10.49 -2.62 18.25
CA ASP A 334 -9.89 -1.58 19.10
C ASP A 334 -9.13 -2.16 20.30
N GLY A 335 -8.11 -1.42 20.72
CA GLY A 335 -7.34 -1.76 21.94
C GLY A 335 -6.30 -2.86 21.77
N SER A 336 -6.09 -3.36 20.57
CA SER A 336 -5.01 -4.32 20.26
C SER A 336 -3.72 -3.62 19.84
N MET A 337 -2.65 -4.41 19.74
CA MET A 337 -1.33 -3.97 19.34
C MET A 337 -0.90 -4.69 18.07
N ALA A 338 -0.28 -3.96 17.15
CA ALA A 338 0.34 -4.48 15.94
C ALA A 338 1.85 -4.22 15.94
N LEU A 339 2.62 -5.08 15.27
CA LEU A 339 4.04 -4.84 15.03
C LEU A 339 4.21 -3.50 14.31
N ALA A 340 5.10 -2.65 14.83
CA ALA A 340 5.42 -1.35 14.26
C ALA A 340 6.93 -1.12 14.24
N GLN A 341 7.52 -1.04 13.07
CA GLN A 341 8.95 -0.82 12.89
C GLN A 341 9.31 0.67 12.86
N ALA A 342 8.30 1.56 12.93
CA ALA A 342 8.41 3.02 12.90
C ALA A 342 9.17 3.57 11.67
N ALA A 343 9.21 2.81 10.58
CA ALA A 343 9.81 3.23 9.32
C ALA A 343 8.97 4.36 8.69
N GLN A 344 9.62 5.46 8.28
CA GLN A 344 8.97 6.58 7.60
C GLN A 344 9.47 6.69 6.17
N PHE A 345 8.54 6.98 5.26
CA PHE A 345 8.86 7.19 3.87
C PHE A 345 9.84 8.36 3.69
N ASN A 346 10.85 8.14 2.84
CA ASN A 346 11.70 9.17 2.28
C ASN A 346 11.93 8.91 0.77
N THR A 347 12.42 9.90 0.05
CA THR A 347 12.60 9.83 -1.42
C THR A 347 13.64 8.82 -1.88
N ASP A 348 14.60 8.45 -1.01
CA ASP A 348 15.68 7.52 -1.37
C ASP A 348 15.18 6.08 -1.53
N LEU A 349 13.96 5.78 -1.03
CA LEU A 349 13.34 4.47 -1.16
C LEU A 349 12.92 4.17 -2.60
N VAL A 350 12.47 5.18 -3.35
CA VAL A 350 11.94 5.03 -4.72
C VAL A 350 12.98 5.40 -5.77
N ASN A 351 12.85 4.88 -6.99
CA ASN A 351 13.67 5.30 -8.10
C ASN A 351 13.13 6.63 -8.67
N GLN A 352 13.81 7.73 -8.35
CA GLN A 352 13.38 9.09 -8.71
C GLN A 352 13.38 9.36 -10.23
N SER A 353 14.07 8.55 -11.03
CA SER A 353 14.13 8.69 -12.49
C SER A 353 13.02 7.92 -13.23
N VAL A 354 12.31 7.01 -12.56
CA VAL A 354 11.19 6.25 -13.14
C VAL A 354 9.88 7.01 -12.96
N GLY A 355 8.94 6.86 -13.86
CA GLY A 355 7.69 7.60 -13.93
C GLY A 355 6.99 7.87 -12.61
N LEU A 356 6.50 6.82 -11.94
CA LEU A 356 5.86 6.89 -10.62
C LEU A 356 6.50 5.87 -9.68
N GLY A 357 7.06 6.36 -8.58
CA GLY A 357 7.50 5.53 -7.46
C GLY A 357 6.46 5.54 -6.36
N LEU A 358 6.07 4.36 -5.87
CA LEU A 358 5.19 4.20 -4.71
C LEU A 358 5.90 3.41 -3.63
N ALA A 359 5.66 3.75 -2.37
CA ALA A 359 6.15 2.98 -1.24
C ALA A 359 5.03 2.78 -0.22
N VAL A 360 4.89 1.55 0.27
CA VAL A 360 3.92 1.15 1.30
C VAL A 360 4.68 0.49 2.44
N SER A 361 4.52 1.02 3.66
CA SER A 361 5.16 0.46 4.85
C SER A 361 4.47 -0.83 5.28
N ALA A 362 5.27 -1.80 5.73
CA ALA A 362 4.80 -2.97 6.43
C ALA A 362 3.93 -2.61 7.66
N ASP A 363 4.21 -1.50 8.32
CA ASP A 363 3.46 -1.04 9.50
C ASP A 363 1.97 -0.78 9.20
N SER A 364 1.63 -0.26 8.00
CA SER A 364 0.23 -0.08 7.59
C SER A 364 -0.49 -1.42 7.40
N VAL A 365 0.22 -2.41 6.87
CA VAL A 365 -0.32 -3.76 6.67
C VAL A 365 -0.47 -4.46 8.01
N ASN A 366 0.52 -4.32 8.90
CA ASN A 366 0.48 -4.88 10.26
C ASN A 366 -0.68 -4.29 11.06
N GLN A 367 -0.94 -2.98 10.93
CA GLN A 367 -2.06 -2.32 11.58
C GLN A 367 -3.40 -2.91 11.13
N LEU A 368 -3.59 -3.14 9.83
CA LEU A 368 -4.78 -3.79 9.31
C LEU A 368 -4.94 -5.22 9.85
N PHE A 369 -3.90 -6.04 9.72
CA PHE A 369 -3.94 -7.42 10.16
C PHE A 369 -4.11 -7.55 11.68
N GLY A 370 -3.45 -6.70 12.45
CA GLY A 370 -3.62 -6.64 13.90
C GLY A 370 -5.05 -6.29 14.31
N GLY A 371 -5.67 -5.32 13.61
CA GLY A 371 -7.09 -4.98 13.83
C GLY A 371 -8.05 -6.11 13.46
N LEU A 372 -7.84 -6.76 12.31
CA LEU A 372 -8.64 -7.92 11.88
C LEU A 372 -8.50 -9.10 12.85
N TRP A 373 -7.28 -9.37 13.33
CA TRP A 373 -7.02 -10.40 14.32
C TRP A 373 -7.73 -10.10 15.64
N ALA A 374 -7.62 -8.89 16.16
CA ALA A 374 -8.29 -8.46 17.39
C ALA A 374 -9.82 -8.54 17.30
N ALA A 375 -10.36 -8.23 16.11
CA ALA A 375 -11.80 -8.34 15.82
C ALA A 375 -12.28 -9.80 15.65
N GLY A 376 -11.38 -10.79 15.75
CA GLY A 376 -11.71 -12.20 15.49
C GLY A 376 -12.12 -12.49 14.05
N ALA A 377 -11.79 -11.63 13.10
CA ALA A 377 -12.18 -11.79 11.69
C ALA A 377 -11.54 -13.02 11.02
N ILE A 378 -10.36 -13.41 11.51
CA ILE A 378 -9.58 -14.54 10.99
C ILE A 378 -10.04 -15.86 11.61
N ASP A 379 -10.58 -15.82 12.83
CA ASP A 379 -11.06 -17.01 13.52
C ASP A 379 -12.33 -17.57 12.85
N LYS A 380 -12.34 -18.86 12.57
CA LYS A 380 -13.46 -19.51 11.89
C LYS A 380 -13.80 -20.84 12.56
N SER A 381 -15.09 -21.08 12.76
CA SER A 381 -15.62 -22.39 13.12
C SER A 381 -16.47 -22.89 11.96
N LEU A 382 -16.09 -24.00 11.36
CA LEU A 382 -16.68 -24.51 10.14
C LEU A 382 -17.17 -25.94 10.32
N PRO A 383 -18.34 -26.32 9.80
CA PRO A 383 -18.72 -27.72 9.76
C PRO A 383 -17.79 -28.50 8.82
N ILE A 384 -17.38 -29.70 9.21
CA ILE A 384 -16.49 -30.56 8.41
C ILE A 384 -17.01 -30.76 6.98
N SER A 385 -18.34 -30.81 6.81
CA SER A 385 -18.96 -30.94 5.48
C SER A 385 -18.66 -29.78 4.54
N SER A 386 -18.27 -28.63 5.06
CA SER A 386 -17.98 -27.42 4.24
C SER A 386 -16.51 -27.30 3.81
N VAL A 387 -15.61 -28.12 4.38
CA VAL A 387 -14.15 -28.00 4.10
C VAL A 387 -13.67 -28.92 2.96
N GLY A 388 -14.58 -29.41 2.14
CA GLY A 388 -14.29 -30.14 0.91
C GLY A 388 -13.37 -31.36 1.10
N PRO A 389 -12.23 -31.46 0.36
CA PRO A 389 -11.32 -32.60 0.45
C PRO A 389 -10.73 -32.83 1.85
N LEU A 390 -10.63 -31.79 2.69
CA LEU A 390 -10.11 -31.89 4.05
C LEU A 390 -10.97 -32.84 4.90
N ALA A 391 -12.28 -32.88 4.70
CA ALA A 391 -13.19 -33.80 5.41
C ALA A 391 -12.78 -35.28 5.22
N ALA A 392 -12.15 -35.64 4.10
CA ALA A 392 -11.74 -37.01 3.82
C ALA A 392 -10.47 -37.43 4.57
N ILE A 393 -9.66 -36.50 5.04
CA ILE A 393 -8.39 -36.78 5.74
C ILE A 393 -8.49 -36.63 7.26
N LEU A 394 -9.49 -35.92 7.74
CA LEU A 394 -9.77 -35.78 9.17
C LEU A 394 -10.44 -37.02 9.77
N ASP A 395 -10.46 -37.11 11.10
CA ASP A 395 -11.14 -38.21 11.79
C ASP A 395 -12.65 -38.22 11.48
N PRO A 396 -13.25 -39.38 11.17
CA PRO A 396 -14.68 -39.47 10.87
C PRO A 396 -15.62 -39.03 12.01
N GLN A 397 -15.15 -38.97 13.24
CA GLN A 397 -15.93 -38.47 14.38
C GLN A 397 -15.98 -36.94 14.41
N ALA A 398 -15.09 -36.26 13.67
CA ALA A 398 -15.06 -34.81 13.63
C ALA A 398 -16.29 -34.27 12.90
N THR A 399 -16.98 -33.32 13.50
CA THR A 399 -18.16 -32.64 12.95
C THR A 399 -17.87 -31.16 12.67
N THR A 400 -16.99 -30.55 13.47
CA THR A 400 -16.53 -29.17 13.29
C THR A 400 -15.02 -29.06 13.27
N ILE A 401 -14.51 -28.03 12.62
CA ILE A 401 -13.12 -27.61 12.61
C ILE A 401 -13.04 -26.15 12.99
N ASP A 402 -12.27 -25.86 14.02
CA ASP A 402 -11.97 -24.50 14.47
C ASP A 402 -10.60 -24.10 13.98
N ILE A 403 -10.51 -22.94 13.37
CA ILE A 403 -9.28 -22.28 12.93
C ILE A 403 -9.14 -21.03 13.77
N LYS A 404 -8.06 -20.93 14.55
CA LYS A 404 -7.80 -19.80 15.44
C LYS A 404 -6.35 -19.36 15.36
N LEU A 405 -6.12 -18.07 15.13
CA LEU A 405 -4.79 -17.50 15.09
C LEU A 405 -4.41 -16.93 16.47
N MET A 406 -3.37 -17.49 17.10
CA MET A 406 -2.96 -17.10 18.46
C MET A 406 -2.13 -15.81 18.50
N LEU A 407 -1.54 -15.41 17.37
CA LEU A 407 -0.74 -14.19 17.21
C LEU A 407 -1.29 -13.38 16.03
N PRO A 408 -1.26 -12.02 16.08
CA PRO A 408 -1.59 -11.23 14.90
C PRO A 408 -0.66 -11.58 13.75
N PRO A 409 -1.16 -11.66 12.51
CA PRO A 409 -0.31 -11.78 11.33
C PRO A 409 0.68 -10.62 11.28
N THR A 410 1.91 -10.88 10.84
CA THR A 410 2.91 -9.83 10.69
C THR A 410 3.47 -9.80 9.28
N VAL A 411 3.75 -8.59 8.81
CA VAL A 411 4.50 -8.33 7.60
C VAL A 411 5.80 -7.65 7.97
N THR A 412 6.90 -8.20 7.47
CA THR A 412 8.25 -7.65 7.64
C THR A 412 8.95 -7.56 6.28
N THR A 413 10.09 -6.88 6.22
CA THR A 413 10.94 -6.91 5.01
C THR A 413 11.77 -8.17 4.98
N GLY A 414 11.65 -8.93 3.90
CA GLY A 414 12.54 -10.02 3.54
C GLY A 414 13.51 -9.63 2.42
N ASP A 415 14.38 -10.55 2.03
CA ASP A 415 15.40 -10.32 0.99
C ASP A 415 14.76 -10.02 -0.38
N ASP A 416 13.64 -10.67 -0.70
CA ASP A 416 12.94 -10.56 -1.99
C ASP A 416 11.67 -9.69 -1.95
N GLY A 417 11.46 -8.92 -0.89
CA GLY A 417 10.27 -8.08 -0.75
C GLY A 417 9.68 -8.07 0.66
N LEU A 418 8.37 -8.10 0.78
CA LEU A 418 7.69 -8.28 2.06
C LEU A 418 7.43 -9.76 2.33
N GLU A 419 7.61 -10.18 3.57
CA GLU A 419 7.28 -11.50 4.10
C GLU A 419 6.07 -11.40 5.02
N LEU A 420 5.03 -12.19 4.76
CA LEU A 420 3.90 -12.40 5.66
C LEU A 420 4.19 -13.62 6.53
N ALA A 421 4.04 -13.47 7.84
CA ALA A 421 4.18 -14.55 8.80
C ALA A 421 2.92 -14.69 9.66
N LEU A 422 2.50 -15.94 9.87
CA LEU A 422 1.43 -16.36 10.77
C LEU A 422 2.06 -17.26 11.83
N GLY A 423 1.84 -16.97 13.09
CA GLY A 423 2.37 -17.76 14.19
C GLY A 423 1.28 -18.46 14.99
N ASP A 424 1.52 -19.72 15.34
CA ASP A 424 0.62 -20.53 16.15
C ASP A 424 -0.84 -20.51 15.64
N LEU A 425 -1.05 -20.77 14.35
CA LEU A 425 -2.37 -21.02 13.78
C LEU A 425 -2.86 -22.38 14.27
N MET A 426 -3.84 -22.37 15.18
CA MET A 426 -4.45 -23.59 15.72
C MET A 426 -5.56 -24.08 14.81
N VAL A 427 -5.52 -25.37 14.50
CA VAL A 427 -6.57 -26.09 13.76
C VAL A 427 -7.04 -27.24 14.65
N THR A 428 -8.25 -27.12 15.20
CA THR A 428 -8.80 -28.08 16.16
C THR A 428 -10.09 -28.69 15.64
N THR A 429 -10.22 -29.98 15.71
CA THR A 429 -11.45 -30.69 15.36
C THR A 429 -12.22 -31.15 16.58
N HIS A 430 -13.55 -31.06 16.52
CA HIS A 430 -14.43 -31.45 17.62
C HIS A 430 -15.50 -32.43 17.14
N ASP A 431 -15.96 -33.28 18.05
CA ASP A 431 -17.09 -34.17 17.85
C ASP A 431 -18.45 -33.45 18.04
N ASP A 432 -19.56 -34.18 17.88
CA ASP A 432 -20.93 -33.65 18.07
C ASP A 432 -21.18 -33.16 19.53
N ALA A 433 -20.44 -33.65 20.49
CA ALA A 433 -20.54 -33.23 21.88
C ALA A 433 -19.63 -32.02 22.20
N GLY A 434 -18.83 -31.57 21.26
CA GLY A 434 -17.87 -30.47 21.42
C GLY A 434 -16.55 -30.88 22.07
N ASN A 435 -16.25 -32.19 22.17
CA ASN A 435 -14.96 -32.65 22.66
C ASN A 435 -13.89 -32.51 21.60
N GLU A 436 -12.70 -32.09 21.98
CA GLU A 436 -11.53 -32.02 21.10
C GLU A 436 -11.11 -33.44 20.69
N ILE A 437 -10.95 -33.66 19.37
CA ILE A 437 -10.49 -34.92 18.80
C ILE A 437 -9.02 -34.83 18.42
N GLN A 438 -8.66 -33.80 17.65
CA GLN A 438 -7.32 -33.58 17.13
C GLN A 438 -7.02 -32.09 17.10
N SER A 439 -5.79 -31.71 17.43
CA SER A 439 -5.33 -30.33 17.41
C SER A 439 -3.94 -30.24 16.77
N LEU A 440 -3.80 -29.30 15.84
CA LEU A 440 -2.59 -29.04 15.07
C LEU A 440 -2.23 -27.56 15.24
N ALA A 441 -0.97 -27.26 15.47
CA ALA A 441 -0.44 -25.91 15.42
C ALA A 441 0.41 -25.73 14.15
N LEU A 442 0.18 -24.65 13.43
CA LEU A 442 0.89 -24.28 12.22
C LEU A 442 1.54 -22.92 12.40
N SER A 443 2.79 -22.78 11.97
CA SER A 443 3.44 -21.49 11.78
C SER A 443 3.86 -21.40 10.32
N VAL A 444 3.49 -20.32 9.67
CA VAL A 444 3.61 -20.17 8.21
C VAL A 444 4.35 -18.89 7.89
N LYS A 445 5.28 -18.96 6.96
CA LYS A 445 5.92 -17.81 6.33
C LYS A 445 5.70 -17.86 4.82
N THR A 446 5.48 -16.70 4.21
CA THR A 446 5.33 -16.59 2.76
C THR A 446 5.75 -15.21 2.28
N THR A 447 6.29 -15.12 1.07
CA THR A 447 6.57 -13.83 0.43
C THR A 447 5.31 -13.21 -0.11
N LEU A 448 5.16 -11.89 0.05
CA LEU A 448 4.14 -11.11 -0.64
C LEU A 448 4.62 -10.81 -2.06
N LYS A 449 3.81 -11.21 -3.02
CA LYS A 449 4.02 -10.88 -4.44
C LYS A 449 3.15 -9.68 -4.79
N ALA A 450 3.59 -8.88 -5.75
CA ALA A 450 2.75 -7.83 -6.27
C ALA A 450 2.79 -7.83 -7.80
N GLY A 451 1.67 -7.49 -8.41
CA GLY A 451 1.53 -7.42 -9.85
C GLY A 451 0.50 -6.38 -10.27
N PRO A 452 0.48 -6.00 -11.55
CA PRO A 452 -0.56 -5.14 -12.07
C PRO A 452 -1.89 -5.91 -12.12
N SER A 453 -2.95 -5.32 -11.57
CA SER A 453 -4.30 -5.82 -11.82
C SER A 453 -4.73 -5.49 -13.25
N GLN A 454 -5.79 -6.15 -13.74
CA GLN A 454 -6.41 -5.83 -15.04
C GLN A 454 -6.92 -4.38 -15.13
N THR A 455 -7.08 -3.71 -14.00
CA THR A 455 -7.53 -2.30 -13.91
C THR A 455 -6.37 -1.32 -13.71
N GLY A 456 -5.10 -1.78 -13.82
CA GLY A 456 -3.91 -0.93 -13.64
C GLY A 456 -3.62 -0.56 -12.18
N LYS A 457 -4.29 -1.20 -11.21
CA LYS A 457 -3.95 -1.07 -9.78
C LYS A 457 -2.86 -2.07 -9.41
N LEU A 458 -2.05 -1.73 -8.42
CA LEU A 458 -1.16 -2.70 -7.80
C LEU A 458 -2.00 -3.69 -6.98
N LEU A 459 -1.81 -4.99 -7.23
CA LEU A 459 -2.43 -6.07 -6.48
C LEU A 459 -1.34 -6.82 -5.71
N LEU A 460 -1.50 -6.92 -4.40
CA LEU A 460 -0.65 -7.75 -3.55
C LEU A 460 -1.28 -9.13 -3.41
N THR A 461 -0.48 -10.18 -3.56
CA THR A 461 -0.89 -11.59 -3.42
C THR A 461 0.12 -12.34 -2.57
N VAL A 462 -0.32 -13.43 -1.94
CA VAL A 462 0.57 -14.30 -1.17
C VAL A 462 1.23 -15.35 -2.06
N GLY A 463 2.48 -15.70 -1.74
CA GLY A 463 3.25 -16.73 -2.42
C GLY A 463 3.03 -18.13 -1.83
N ASP A 464 3.92 -19.04 -2.20
CA ASP A 464 3.94 -20.40 -1.64
C ASP A 464 4.36 -20.36 -0.16
N PRO A 465 3.73 -21.17 0.72
CA PRO A 465 4.01 -21.16 2.14
C PRO A 465 5.24 -22.02 2.49
N ASP A 466 6.06 -21.53 3.42
CA ASP A 466 6.97 -22.33 4.23
C ASP A 466 6.29 -22.60 5.58
N VAL A 467 6.10 -23.90 5.93
CA VAL A 467 5.24 -24.29 7.03
C VAL A 467 5.96 -25.17 8.03
N HIS A 468 5.89 -24.75 9.30
CA HIS A 468 6.24 -25.55 10.46
C HIS A 468 4.96 -26.03 11.16
N ALA A 469 4.79 -27.34 11.29
CA ALA A 469 3.60 -27.95 11.84
C ALA A 469 3.93 -28.81 13.06
N GLN A 470 3.00 -28.85 14.02
CA GLN A 470 3.07 -29.73 15.19
C GLN A 470 1.68 -30.30 15.51
N ILE A 471 1.61 -31.59 15.76
CA ILE A 471 0.45 -32.23 16.38
C ILE A 471 0.48 -31.88 17.87
N VAL A 472 -0.51 -31.09 18.33
CA VAL A 472 -0.59 -30.59 19.71
C VAL A 472 -1.31 -31.59 20.60
N ALA A 473 -2.44 -32.11 20.13
CA ALA A 473 -3.24 -33.07 20.84
C ALA A 473 -3.92 -34.05 19.90
N GLN A 474 -4.16 -35.24 20.39
CA GLN A 474 -4.91 -36.29 19.70
C GLN A 474 -5.57 -37.19 20.74
N ALA A 475 -6.90 -37.31 20.69
CA ALA A 475 -7.66 -38.16 21.56
C ALA A 475 -7.28 -39.64 21.36
N ALA A 476 -7.26 -40.41 22.44
CA ALA A 476 -6.96 -41.85 22.36
C ALA A 476 -7.99 -42.67 21.56
N SER A 477 -9.17 -42.09 21.34
CA SER A 477 -10.30 -42.73 20.63
C SER A 477 -10.32 -42.41 19.13
N VAL A 478 -9.32 -41.72 18.57
CA VAL A 478 -9.31 -41.39 17.15
C VAL A 478 -9.28 -42.63 16.27
N ASN A 479 -10.10 -42.63 15.23
CA ASN A 479 -10.10 -43.68 14.23
C ASN A 479 -9.09 -43.44 13.11
N ARG A 480 -8.69 -42.18 12.92
CA ARG A 480 -7.70 -41.78 11.90
C ARG A 480 -6.67 -40.83 12.53
N PRO A 481 -5.55 -41.37 13.04
CA PRO A 481 -4.45 -40.56 13.58
C PRO A 481 -3.88 -39.61 12.56
N LEU A 482 -3.47 -38.40 13.02
CA LEU A 482 -2.69 -37.48 12.21
C LEU A 482 -1.32 -38.10 11.93
N THR A 483 -0.90 -38.02 10.68
CA THR A 483 0.42 -38.43 10.18
C THR A 483 1.01 -37.27 9.39
N ASP A 484 2.30 -37.30 9.08
CA ASP A 484 2.95 -36.26 8.27
C ASP A 484 2.22 -36.02 6.93
N ASP A 485 1.72 -37.08 6.29
CA ASP A 485 0.95 -36.98 5.05
C ASP A 485 -0.40 -36.27 5.27
N THR A 486 -1.10 -36.59 6.38
CA THR A 486 -2.37 -35.92 6.69
C THR A 486 -2.14 -34.47 7.09
N VAL A 487 -1.07 -34.17 7.82
CA VAL A 487 -0.67 -32.80 8.16
C VAL A 487 -0.39 -31.99 6.89
N THR A 488 0.33 -32.53 5.92
CA THR A 488 0.58 -31.89 4.61
C THR A 488 -0.74 -31.57 3.87
N GLY A 489 -1.69 -32.49 3.87
CA GLY A 489 -3.01 -32.28 3.28
C GLY A 489 -3.81 -31.17 3.98
N ILE A 490 -3.77 -31.15 5.32
CA ILE A 490 -4.39 -30.10 6.14
C ILE A 490 -3.78 -28.74 5.83
N VAL A 491 -2.44 -28.65 5.85
CA VAL A 491 -1.70 -27.42 5.55
C VAL A 491 -2.10 -26.85 4.19
N THR A 492 -2.10 -27.69 3.14
CA THR A 492 -2.45 -27.24 1.78
C THR A 492 -3.85 -26.64 1.71
N THR A 493 -4.81 -27.28 2.39
CA THR A 493 -6.22 -26.83 2.38
C THR A 493 -6.44 -25.58 3.23
N VAL A 494 -5.87 -25.56 4.43
CA VAL A 494 -5.95 -24.40 5.35
C VAL A 494 -5.24 -23.20 4.73
N TRP A 495 -4.08 -23.40 4.07
CA TRP A 495 -3.37 -22.33 3.39
C TRP A 495 -4.20 -21.73 2.25
N SER A 496 -4.87 -22.55 1.46
CA SER A 496 -5.76 -22.05 0.41
C SER A 496 -6.85 -21.11 0.97
N LEU A 497 -7.39 -21.43 2.15
CA LEU A 497 -8.38 -20.58 2.82
C LEU A 497 -7.74 -19.30 3.37
N VAL A 498 -6.68 -19.42 4.17
CA VAL A 498 -6.01 -18.30 4.83
C VAL A 498 -5.34 -17.36 3.82
N GLY A 499 -4.69 -17.93 2.79
CA GLY A 499 -4.11 -17.15 1.69
C GLY A 499 -5.16 -16.33 0.94
N GLY A 500 -6.33 -16.92 0.67
CA GLY A 500 -7.45 -16.19 0.06
C GLY A 500 -7.97 -15.04 0.95
N MET A 501 -8.00 -15.22 2.27
CA MET A 501 -8.35 -14.17 3.22
C MET A 501 -7.32 -13.03 3.22
N ALA A 502 -6.03 -13.37 3.18
CA ALA A 502 -4.96 -12.39 3.10
C ALA A 502 -4.99 -11.62 1.78
N ASP A 503 -5.22 -12.29 0.65
CA ASP A 503 -5.36 -11.65 -0.66
C ASP A 503 -6.54 -10.67 -0.70
N ASP A 504 -7.70 -11.03 -0.11
CA ASP A 504 -8.86 -10.12 -0.01
C ASP A 504 -8.54 -8.89 0.83
N ALA A 505 -7.88 -9.06 1.97
CA ALA A 505 -7.49 -7.96 2.85
C ALA A 505 -6.48 -7.02 2.18
N LEU A 506 -5.42 -7.58 1.56
CA LEU A 506 -4.38 -6.82 0.86
C LEU A 506 -4.93 -6.08 -0.37
N GLY A 507 -5.85 -6.70 -1.11
CA GLY A 507 -6.50 -6.10 -2.28
C GLY A 507 -7.39 -4.89 -1.95
N LYS A 508 -7.77 -4.70 -0.68
CA LYS A 508 -8.58 -3.57 -0.20
C LYS A 508 -7.73 -2.37 0.26
N LEU A 509 -6.41 -2.53 0.40
CA LEU A 509 -5.54 -1.41 0.79
C LEU A 509 -5.68 -0.24 -0.21
N PRO A 510 -5.83 1.01 0.29
CA PRO A 510 -5.92 2.18 -0.57
C PRO A 510 -4.54 2.48 -1.18
N MET A 511 -4.41 2.25 -2.49
CA MET A 511 -3.18 2.57 -3.22
C MET A 511 -3.31 3.91 -3.95
N PRO A 512 -2.25 4.74 -4.00
CA PRO A 512 -2.20 5.91 -4.86
C PRO A 512 -2.44 5.56 -6.33
N ALA A 513 -3.18 6.40 -7.05
CA ALA A 513 -3.45 6.26 -8.48
C ALA A 513 -3.56 7.64 -9.12
N ILE A 514 -2.89 7.88 -10.23
CA ILE A 514 -2.97 9.15 -10.95
C ILE A 514 -4.05 9.05 -12.02
N ALA A 515 -5.06 9.91 -11.94
CA ALA A 515 -6.15 9.93 -12.91
C ALA A 515 -5.64 10.24 -14.33
N GLY A 516 -6.03 9.43 -15.31
CA GLY A 516 -5.65 9.62 -16.71
C GLY A 516 -4.22 9.20 -17.06
N VAL A 517 -3.50 8.54 -16.14
CA VAL A 517 -2.17 7.98 -16.38
C VAL A 517 -2.26 6.46 -16.44
N GLN A 518 -1.75 5.87 -17.52
CA GLN A 518 -1.54 4.43 -17.61
C GLN A 518 -0.18 4.09 -17.00
N LEU A 519 -0.18 3.16 -16.06
CA LEU A 519 1.03 2.70 -15.38
C LEU A 519 1.51 1.40 -16.03
N GLY A 520 2.81 1.31 -16.25
CA GLY A 520 3.48 0.08 -16.68
C GLY A 520 3.56 -0.95 -15.56
N ALA A 521 4.12 -2.11 -15.87
CA ALA A 521 4.36 -3.14 -14.85
C ALA A 521 5.30 -2.61 -13.75
N PRO A 522 4.99 -2.83 -12.46
CA PRO A 522 5.84 -2.38 -11.37
C PRO A 522 7.14 -3.19 -11.30
N ALA A 523 8.26 -2.50 -11.09
CA ALA A 523 9.47 -3.12 -10.56
C ALA A 523 9.39 -3.04 -9.04
N LEU A 524 9.41 -4.22 -8.38
CA LEU A 524 9.19 -4.34 -6.95
C LEU A 524 10.48 -4.62 -6.21
N LYS A 525 10.61 -4.04 -5.03
CA LYS A 525 11.66 -4.36 -4.06
C LYS A 525 11.16 -4.17 -2.63
N GLY A 526 11.63 -5.01 -1.70
CA GLY A 526 11.51 -4.77 -0.26
C GLY A 526 12.74 -4.00 0.23
N THR A 527 12.54 -2.95 0.99
CA THR A 527 13.66 -2.20 1.59
C THR A 527 13.22 -1.40 2.81
N ALA A 528 13.97 -1.48 3.89
CA ALA A 528 13.79 -0.66 5.10
C ALA A 528 12.34 -0.61 5.64
N GLY A 529 11.63 -1.73 5.66
CA GLY A 529 10.24 -1.80 6.13
C GLY A 529 9.19 -1.39 5.09
N PHE A 530 9.58 -1.20 3.81
CA PHE A 530 8.68 -0.81 2.73
C PHE A 530 8.67 -1.81 1.58
N LEU A 531 7.48 -2.01 1.02
CA LEU A 531 7.34 -2.47 -0.35
C LEU A 531 7.38 -1.26 -1.27
N VAL A 532 8.33 -1.24 -2.18
CA VAL A 532 8.49 -0.17 -3.17
C VAL A 532 8.12 -0.70 -4.55
N ALA A 533 7.33 0.08 -5.28
CA ALA A 533 6.90 -0.20 -6.64
C ALA A 533 7.29 0.99 -7.54
N ASP A 534 8.22 0.77 -8.43
CA ASP A 534 8.63 1.74 -9.45
C ASP A 534 7.96 1.40 -10.79
N MET A 535 7.19 2.34 -11.35
CA MET A 535 6.35 2.13 -12.53
C MET A 535 6.64 3.17 -13.60
N SER A 536 6.78 2.74 -14.86
CA SER A 536 6.79 3.67 -15.98
C SER A 536 5.40 4.28 -16.19
N VAL A 537 5.33 5.51 -16.69
CA VAL A 537 4.08 6.17 -17.10
C VAL A 537 4.00 6.19 -18.64
N GLN A 538 2.80 5.94 -19.17
CA GLN A 538 2.53 5.91 -20.61
C GLN A 538 1.52 6.99 -21.01
#